data_bfc4a9e37cd64c1bb5cdeefc31170bc7
#
_entry.id   bfc4a9e37cd64c1bb5cdeefc31170bc7
#
_cell.length_a   1.000
_cell.length_b   1.000
_cell.length_c   1.000
_cell.angle_alpha   90.00
_cell.angle_beta   90.00
_cell.angle_gamma   90.00
#
_symmetry.space_group_name_H-M   'P 1'
#
loop_
_entity.id
_entity.type
_entity.pdbx_description
1 polymer ?
#
loop_
_entity_poly.entity_id
_entity_poly.type
_entity_poly.pdbx_seq_one_letter_code
_entity_poly.pdbx_strand_id
1 'polypeptide(L)'
;MWVILSILLGALCIGLLAWIWTQRQALKGAARQMRQLEETDSTARLRLAVPNRPAEELLEQVNRLLELRREDRALWLDRERSLRQQIANVSHDLRTPLTSILGYLQLMEDPSLPERERQEYLSVVENRARALQNLITGFYDLSRLEGGEYPLERESVNLYASLSGLLAAFYNDFTDRGFDMTVELEENLPPVWADSGGVLRIFTNLIRNALDHGRGKMTVRLYREGNQIVSLFANETDELDSEDLPHIFDRFFTSDKMRTGRNTGLGLAIVKTLAEQMNCTLTAQLEAGLFAIRIQWPL
;
A
#
# COMPACT_ATOMS: atom_id res chain seq x y z
N MET A 1 3.01 -83.99 4.07
CA MET A 1 2.19 -82.94 3.56
C MET A 1 1.91 -81.83 4.63
N TRP A 2 1.36 -82.24 5.80
CA TRP A 2 1.03 -81.27 6.89
C TRP A 2 2.20 -80.56 7.53
N VAL A 3 3.38 -81.15 7.66
CA VAL A 3 4.59 -80.54 8.23
C VAL A 3 5.11 -79.45 7.30
N ILE A 4 5.08 -79.65 5.99
CA ILE A 4 5.50 -78.64 5.00
C ILE A 4 4.55 -77.40 5.00
N LEU A 5 3.23 -77.66 5.12
CA LEU A 5 2.21 -76.65 5.20
C LEU A 5 2.36 -75.78 6.48
N SER A 6 2.66 -76.40 7.61
CA SER A 6 2.88 -75.68 8.87
C SER A 6 4.16 -74.81 8.85
N ILE A 7 5.23 -75.27 8.20
CA ILE A 7 6.47 -74.48 8.01
C ILE A 7 6.20 -73.27 7.10
N LEU A 8 5.46 -73.49 6.00
CA LEU A 8 5.08 -72.40 5.11
C LEU A 8 4.18 -71.33 5.79
N LEU A 9 3.22 -71.79 6.60
CA LEU A 9 2.36 -70.89 7.38
C LEU A 9 3.16 -70.14 8.44
N GLY A 10 4.10 -70.77 9.11
CA GLY A 10 5.01 -70.10 10.05
C GLY A 10 5.89 -69.06 9.42
N ALA A 11 6.46 -69.40 8.28
CA ALA A 11 7.28 -68.42 7.49
C ALA A 11 6.43 -67.21 7.00
N LEU A 12 5.19 -67.44 6.56
CA LEU A 12 4.26 -66.41 6.19
C LEU A 12 3.90 -65.49 7.37
N CYS A 13 3.61 -66.07 8.55
CA CYS A 13 3.33 -65.31 9.76
C CYS A 13 4.52 -64.42 10.19
N ILE A 14 5.73 -64.99 10.16
CA ILE A 14 6.95 -64.20 10.47
C ILE A 14 7.14 -63.07 9.46
N GLY A 15 6.93 -63.30 8.18
CA GLY A 15 7.01 -62.28 7.13
C GLY A 15 5.98 -61.17 7.35
N LEU A 16 4.74 -61.51 7.67
CA LEU A 16 3.68 -60.53 7.97
C LEU A 16 3.99 -59.72 9.24
N LEU A 17 4.50 -60.34 10.29
CA LEU A 17 4.88 -59.65 11.52
C LEU A 17 6.05 -58.68 11.28
N ALA A 18 7.06 -59.10 10.53
CA ALA A 18 8.18 -58.25 10.13
C ALA A 18 7.70 -57.06 9.28
N TRP A 19 6.79 -57.32 8.33
CA TRP A 19 6.21 -56.24 7.51
C TRP A 19 5.40 -55.25 8.34
N ILE A 20 4.54 -55.70 9.26
CA ILE A 20 3.78 -54.82 10.17
C ILE A 20 4.74 -54.00 11.06
N TRP A 21 5.80 -54.61 11.55
CA TRP A 21 6.79 -53.92 12.38
C TRP A 21 7.50 -52.82 11.62
N THR A 22 7.94 -53.08 10.37
CA THR A 22 8.58 -52.04 9.53
C THR A 22 7.65 -50.88 9.22
N GLN A 23 6.36 -51.16 8.93
CA GLN A 23 5.36 -50.12 8.70
C GLN A 23 5.13 -49.25 9.95
N ARG A 24 5.04 -49.89 11.14
CA ARG A 24 4.93 -49.16 12.42
C ARG A 24 6.16 -48.26 12.69
N GLN A 25 7.35 -48.70 12.37
CA GLN A 25 8.57 -47.91 12.54
C GLN A 25 8.61 -46.71 11.56
N ALA A 26 8.18 -46.89 10.34
CA ALA A 26 8.09 -45.82 9.35
C ALA A 26 7.14 -44.70 9.81
N LEU A 27 5.95 -45.04 10.30
CA LEU A 27 4.97 -44.09 10.84
C LEU A 27 5.48 -43.39 12.11
N LYS A 28 6.16 -44.09 13.00
CA LYS A 28 6.79 -43.48 14.18
C LYS A 28 7.91 -42.50 13.77
N GLY A 29 8.65 -42.85 12.73
CA GLY A 29 9.68 -41.97 12.16
C GLY A 29 9.09 -40.65 11.61
N ALA A 30 8.01 -40.78 10.83
CA ALA A 30 7.29 -39.61 10.30
C ALA A 30 6.71 -38.71 11.42
N ALA A 31 6.14 -39.33 12.46
CA ALA A 31 5.62 -38.60 13.62
C ALA A 31 6.72 -37.85 14.40
N ARG A 32 7.93 -38.42 14.51
CA ARG A 32 9.08 -37.76 15.12
C ARG A 32 9.55 -36.56 14.26
N GLN A 33 9.65 -36.74 12.94
CA GLN A 33 9.99 -35.67 12.02
C GLN A 33 8.99 -34.49 12.14
N MET A 34 7.69 -34.81 12.27
CA MET A 34 6.65 -33.80 12.43
C MET A 34 6.84 -32.97 13.73
N ARG A 35 7.16 -33.62 14.86
CA ARG A 35 7.46 -32.92 16.12
C ARG A 35 8.72 -32.05 16.01
N GLN A 36 9.76 -32.54 15.35
CA GLN A 36 10.99 -31.77 15.13
C GLN A 36 10.75 -30.56 14.25
N LEU A 37 9.85 -30.64 13.25
CA LEU A 37 9.45 -29.51 12.43
C LEU A 37 8.69 -28.44 13.21
N GLU A 38 7.86 -28.84 14.19
CA GLU A 38 7.19 -27.88 15.08
C GLU A 38 8.17 -27.12 15.98
N GLU A 39 9.24 -27.78 16.46
CA GLU A 39 10.23 -27.17 17.38
C GLU A 39 11.28 -26.31 16.67
N THR A 40 11.61 -26.62 15.40
CA THR A 40 12.81 -26.06 14.75
C THR A 40 12.50 -25.10 13.59
N ASP A 41 11.23 -24.85 13.26
CA ASP A 41 10.80 -24.04 12.08
C ASP A 41 11.52 -24.45 10.77
N SER A 42 11.85 -25.74 10.67
CA SER A 42 12.64 -26.33 9.59
C SER A 42 11.84 -26.40 8.27
N THR A 43 12.50 -26.15 7.14
CA THR A 43 11.91 -26.30 5.80
C THR A 43 11.88 -27.72 5.28
N ALA A 44 12.26 -28.71 6.10
CA ALA A 44 12.31 -30.10 5.70
C ALA A 44 10.91 -30.65 5.38
N ARG A 45 10.84 -31.49 4.33
CA ARG A 45 9.62 -32.23 3.99
C ARG A 45 9.59 -33.54 4.76
N LEU A 46 8.39 -33.93 5.22
CA LEU A 46 8.15 -35.23 5.83
C LEU A 46 8.30 -36.31 4.78
N ARG A 47 9.07 -37.40 5.12
CA ARG A 47 9.30 -38.54 4.25
C ARG A 47 9.12 -39.85 5.03
N LEU A 48 8.58 -40.87 4.36
CA LEU A 48 8.59 -42.22 4.89
C LEU A 48 9.91 -42.94 4.63
N ALA A 49 10.37 -43.69 5.59
CA ALA A 49 11.55 -44.55 5.45
C ALA A 49 11.26 -45.85 4.67
N VAL A 50 9.99 -46.25 4.58
CA VAL A 50 9.54 -47.47 3.87
C VAL A 50 8.36 -47.11 2.98
N PRO A 51 8.34 -47.54 1.69
CA PRO A 51 7.25 -47.27 0.78
C PRO A 51 5.91 -47.79 1.30
N ASN A 52 4.93 -46.89 1.37
CA ASN A 52 3.55 -47.22 1.70
C ASN A 52 2.64 -46.20 1.02
N ARG A 53 2.06 -46.56 -0.13
CA ARG A 53 1.26 -45.63 -0.96
C ARG A 53 0.21 -44.84 -0.17
N PRO A 54 -0.67 -45.45 0.66
CA PRO A 54 -1.66 -44.67 1.41
C PRO A 54 -1.04 -43.69 2.40
N ALA A 55 0.08 -44.03 3.02
CA ALA A 55 0.77 -43.15 3.96
C ALA A 55 1.58 -42.04 3.24
N GLU A 56 2.11 -42.32 2.05
CA GLU A 56 2.76 -41.32 1.19
C GLU A 56 1.76 -40.27 0.71
N GLU A 57 0.57 -40.68 0.23
CA GLU A 57 -0.49 -39.76 -0.16
C GLU A 57 -0.91 -38.83 0.99
N LEU A 58 -1.05 -39.39 2.20
CA LEU A 58 -1.34 -38.60 3.40
C LEU A 58 -0.21 -37.59 3.71
N LEU A 59 1.05 -38.04 3.65
CA LEU A 59 2.20 -37.17 3.89
C LEU A 59 2.35 -36.08 2.84
N GLU A 60 2.00 -36.36 1.59
CA GLU A 60 1.96 -35.32 0.55
C GLU A 60 0.93 -34.23 0.89
N GLN A 61 -0.28 -34.61 1.34
CA GLN A 61 -1.28 -33.63 1.76
C GLN A 61 -0.83 -32.83 2.99
N VAL A 62 -0.18 -33.49 3.96
CA VAL A 62 0.40 -32.81 5.13
C VAL A 62 1.52 -31.85 4.72
N ASN A 63 2.43 -32.28 3.83
CA ASN A 63 3.49 -31.41 3.32
C ASN A 63 2.92 -30.20 2.58
N ARG A 64 1.87 -30.39 1.76
CA ARG A 64 1.17 -29.28 1.09
C ARG A 64 0.56 -28.30 2.09
N LEU A 65 -0.09 -28.82 3.15
CA LEU A 65 -0.66 -27.96 4.20
C LEU A 65 0.43 -27.17 4.95
N LEU A 66 1.58 -27.79 5.22
CA LEU A 66 2.73 -27.13 5.85
C LEU A 66 3.32 -26.04 4.95
N GLU A 67 3.39 -26.27 3.62
CA GLU A 67 3.84 -25.25 2.66
C GLU A 67 2.89 -24.04 2.65
N LEU A 68 1.57 -24.27 2.56
CA LEU A 68 0.58 -23.19 2.62
C LEU A 68 0.67 -22.39 3.93
N ARG A 69 0.82 -23.06 5.07
CA ARG A 69 1.01 -22.38 6.36
C ARG A 69 2.28 -21.54 6.42
N ARG A 70 3.36 -21.98 5.78
CA ARG A 70 4.61 -21.20 5.69
C ARG A 70 4.46 -19.95 4.84
N GLU A 71 3.80 -20.08 3.71
CA GLU A 71 3.48 -18.94 2.84
C GLU A 71 2.62 -17.91 3.59
N ASP A 72 1.56 -18.37 4.25
CA ASP A 72 0.69 -17.50 5.06
C ASP A 72 1.47 -16.80 6.19
N ARG A 73 2.36 -17.54 6.87
CA ARG A 73 3.20 -16.98 7.95
C ARG A 73 4.20 -15.97 7.42
N ALA A 74 4.82 -16.24 6.27
CA ALA A 74 5.74 -15.29 5.63
C ALA A 74 5.02 -13.99 5.25
N LEU A 75 3.84 -14.09 4.65
CA LEU A 75 2.99 -12.94 4.32
C LEU A 75 2.56 -12.17 5.58
N TRP A 76 2.21 -12.88 6.65
CA TRP A 76 1.84 -12.26 7.91
C TRP A 76 3.01 -11.49 8.54
N LEU A 77 4.21 -12.09 8.58
CA LEU A 77 5.43 -11.43 9.10
C LEU A 77 5.82 -10.20 8.27
N ASP A 78 5.65 -10.26 6.96
CA ASP A 78 5.92 -9.13 6.08
C ASP A 78 4.93 -7.99 6.34
N ARG A 79 3.64 -8.30 6.47
CA ARG A 79 2.61 -7.34 6.86
C ARG A 79 2.88 -6.71 8.23
N GLU A 80 3.30 -7.50 9.21
CA GLU A 80 3.65 -7.02 10.55
C GLU A 80 4.85 -6.06 10.51
N ARG A 81 5.89 -6.41 9.73
CA ARG A 81 7.06 -5.52 9.53
C ARG A 81 6.66 -4.21 8.88
N SER A 82 5.86 -4.30 7.80
CA SER A 82 5.33 -3.12 7.11
C SER A 82 4.52 -2.23 8.06
N LEU A 83 3.64 -2.79 8.87
CA LEU A 83 2.86 -2.05 9.86
C LEU A 83 3.76 -1.36 10.91
N ARG A 84 4.74 -2.07 11.44
CA ARG A 84 5.70 -1.47 12.40
C ARG A 84 6.48 -0.31 11.79
N GLN A 85 6.92 -0.46 10.54
CA GLN A 85 7.59 0.61 9.80
C GLN A 85 6.69 1.81 9.59
N GLN A 86 5.42 1.58 9.23
CA GLN A 86 4.43 2.66 9.07
C GLN A 86 4.21 3.43 10.38
N ILE A 87 4.03 2.73 11.50
CA ILE A 87 3.88 3.37 12.83
C ILE A 87 5.12 4.20 13.18
N ALA A 88 6.32 3.69 12.91
CA ALA A 88 7.56 4.41 13.14
C ALA A 88 7.65 5.68 12.28
N ASN A 89 7.31 5.59 11.00
CA ASN A 89 7.30 6.73 10.08
C ASN A 89 6.29 7.79 10.51
N VAL A 90 5.04 7.40 10.84
CA VAL A 90 4.01 8.32 11.39
C VAL A 90 4.52 9.02 12.63
N SER A 91 5.09 8.26 13.58
CA SER A 91 5.59 8.81 14.84
C SER A 91 6.70 9.83 14.62
N HIS A 92 7.59 9.56 13.67
CA HIS A 92 8.65 10.47 13.28
C HIS A 92 8.09 11.76 12.67
N ASP A 93 7.17 11.62 11.72
CA ASP A 93 6.62 12.74 10.96
C ASP A 93 5.65 13.61 11.79
N LEU A 94 5.04 13.07 12.85
CA LEU A 94 4.32 13.83 13.88
C LEU A 94 5.28 14.58 14.81
N ARG A 95 6.39 13.96 15.19
CA ARG A 95 7.35 14.55 16.12
C ARG A 95 8.01 15.80 15.56
N THR A 96 8.40 15.79 14.29
CA THR A 96 9.13 16.89 13.64
C THR A 96 8.38 18.23 13.71
N PRO A 97 7.13 18.38 13.22
CA PRO A 97 6.39 19.62 13.34
C PRO A 97 6.08 19.98 14.79
N LEU A 98 5.80 19.00 15.65
CA LEU A 98 5.53 19.23 17.07
C LEU A 98 6.75 19.82 17.79
N THR A 99 7.94 19.26 17.57
CA THR A 99 9.19 19.79 18.15
C THR A 99 9.47 21.21 17.67
N SER A 100 9.21 21.48 16.37
CA SER A 100 9.35 22.83 15.82
C SER A 100 8.39 23.82 16.50
N ILE A 101 7.10 23.45 16.63
CA ILE A 101 6.10 24.28 17.34
C ILE A 101 6.57 24.61 18.75
N LEU A 102 6.97 23.61 19.54
CA LEU A 102 7.41 23.80 20.92
C LEU A 102 8.67 24.68 20.99
N GLY A 103 9.62 24.49 20.08
CA GLY A 103 10.85 25.31 20.03
C GLY A 103 10.57 26.78 19.72
N TYR A 104 9.70 27.08 18.75
CA TYR A 104 9.32 28.47 18.44
C TYR A 104 8.49 29.11 19.56
N LEU A 105 7.60 28.37 20.20
CA LEU A 105 6.86 28.87 21.37
C LEU A 105 7.83 29.22 22.52
N GLN A 106 8.83 28.38 22.78
CA GLN A 106 9.85 28.67 23.80
C GLN A 106 10.67 29.91 23.46
N LEU A 107 11.05 30.12 22.20
CA LEU A 107 11.73 31.34 21.77
C LEU A 107 10.86 32.60 21.93
N MET A 108 9.54 32.46 21.80
CA MET A 108 8.60 33.57 21.99
C MET A 108 8.38 33.96 23.45
N GLU A 109 8.86 33.15 24.43
CA GLU A 109 8.82 33.47 25.85
C GLU A 109 9.84 34.57 26.23
N ASP A 110 10.83 34.85 25.38
CA ASP A 110 11.81 35.92 25.61
C ASP A 110 11.14 37.29 25.56
N PRO A 111 11.12 38.03 26.70
CA PRO A 111 10.51 39.37 26.74
C PRO A 111 11.23 40.40 25.84
N SER A 112 12.50 40.14 25.48
CA SER A 112 13.32 41.03 24.65
C SER A 112 13.11 40.82 23.15
N LEU A 113 12.32 39.79 22.74
CA LEU A 113 12.09 39.47 21.34
C LEU A 113 11.36 40.61 20.61
N PRO A 114 11.92 41.12 19.49
CA PRO A 114 11.25 42.13 18.68
C PRO A 114 9.90 41.65 18.16
N GLU A 115 8.90 42.54 18.11
CA GLU A 115 7.53 42.20 17.68
C GLU A 115 7.50 41.60 16.26
N ARG A 116 8.37 42.05 15.37
CA ARG A 116 8.49 41.50 14.02
C ARG A 116 8.91 40.03 14.04
N GLU A 117 9.93 39.67 14.83
CA GLU A 117 10.38 38.29 14.96
C GLU A 117 9.33 37.43 15.65
N ARG A 118 8.59 37.98 16.62
CA ARG A 118 7.46 37.31 17.27
C ARG A 118 6.38 36.92 16.26
N GLN A 119 6.04 37.82 15.34
CA GLN A 119 5.07 37.55 14.27
C GLN A 119 5.61 36.52 13.26
N GLU A 120 6.88 36.57 12.91
CA GLU A 120 7.54 35.55 12.06
C GLU A 120 7.49 34.17 12.72
N TYR A 121 7.81 34.06 14.01
CA TYR A 121 7.74 32.80 14.76
C TYR A 121 6.29 32.28 14.86
N LEU A 122 5.33 33.15 15.11
CA LEU A 122 3.92 32.78 15.15
C LEU A 122 3.45 32.20 13.80
N SER A 123 3.85 32.81 12.70
CA SER A 123 3.53 32.29 11.35
C SER A 123 4.12 30.91 11.11
N VAL A 124 5.34 30.65 11.61
CA VAL A 124 5.95 29.31 11.54
C VAL A 124 5.16 28.30 12.38
N VAL A 125 4.77 28.67 13.62
CA VAL A 125 3.95 27.80 14.48
C VAL A 125 2.62 27.46 13.83
N GLU A 126 1.92 28.44 13.25
CA GLU A 126 0.65 28.21 12.55
C GLU A 126 0.83 27.27 11.35
N ASN A 127 1.87 27.49 10.53
CA ASN A 127 2.15 26.64 9.38
C ASN A 127 2.47 25.19 9.78
N ARG A 128 3.23 24.99 10.87
CA ARG A 128 3.56 23.66 11.40
C ARG A 128 2.34 22.99 12.01
N ALA A 129 1.47 23.72 12.70
CA ALA A 129 0.21 23.21 13.25
C ALA A 129 -0.75 22.76 12.13
N ARG A 130 -0.88 23.53 11.04
CA ARG A 130 -1.66 23.15 9.86
C ARG A 130 -1.10 21.89 9.18
N ALA A 131 0.23 21.79 9.02
CA ALA A 131 0.88 20.61 8.47
C ALA A 131 0.59 19.37 9.33
N LEU A 132 0.68 19.49 10.66
CA LEU A 132 0.37 18.42 11.60
C LEU A 132 -1.10 17.99 11.51
N GLN A 133 -2.03 18.94 11.44
CA GLN A 133 -3.46 18.68 11.26
C GLN A 133 -3.72 17.89 9.96
N ASN A 134 -3.12 18.33 8.84
CA ASN A 134 -3.27 17.65 7.54
C ASN A 134 -2.74 16.20 7.58
N LEU A 135 -1.62 15.98 8.27
CA LEU A 135 -1.04 14.65 8.44
C LEU A 135 -1.96 13.73 9.25
N ILE A 136 -2.48 14.22 10.38
CA ILE A 136 -3.42 13.45 11.22
C ILE A 136 -4.70 13.13 10.43
N THR A 137 -5.28 14.11 9.74
CA THR A 137 -6.48 13.91 8.93
C THR A 137 -6.23 12.91 7.80
N GLY A 138 -5.12 13.07 7.05
CA GLY A 138 -4.76 12.14 5.97
C GLY A 138 -4.52 10.72 6.46
N PHE A 139 -3.87 10.55 7.60
CA PHE A 139 -3.65 9.24 8.22
C PHE A 139 -4.98 8.60 8.67
N TYR A 140 -5.83 9.35 9.35
CA TYR A 140 -7.15 8.87 9.79
C TYR A 140 -8.02 8.43 8.60
N ASP A 141 -8.03 9.24 7.56
CA ASP A 141 -8.77 8.97 6.34
C ASP A 141 -8.28 7.72 5.62
N LEU A 142 -6.95 7.57 5.49
CA LEU A 142 -6.35 6.38 4.87
C LEU A 142 -6.65 5.12 5.71
N SER A 143 -6.54 5.21 7.03
CA SER A 143 -6.88 4.12 7.94
C SER A 143 -8.33 3.65 7.79
N ARG A 144 -9.28 4.57 7.68
CA ARG A 144 -10.70 4.24 7.45
C ARG A 144 -10.96 3.61 6.09
N LEU A 145 -10.30 4.15 5.05
CA LEU A 145 -10.41 3.59 3.70
C LEU A 145 -9.93 2.14 3.65
N GLU A 146 -8.78 1.85 4.28
CA GLU A 146 -8.20 0.50 4.28
C GLU A 146 -8.90 -0.47 5.23
N GLY A 147 -9.42 0.03 6.34
CA GLY A 147 -10.24 -0.75 7.28
C GLY A 147 -11.60 -1.14 6.72
N GLY A 148 -11.98 -0.65 5.53
CA GLY A 148 -13.32 -0.86 4.97
C GLY A 148 -14.41 -0.10 5.73
N GLU A 149 -14.02 0.84 6.60
CA GLU A 149 -14.93 1.67 7.39
C GLU A 149 -15.46 2.89 6.62
N TYR A 150 -15.02 3.07 5.38
CA TYR A 150 -15.49 4.09 4.46
C TYR A 150 -16.36 3.43 3.39
N PRO A 151 -17.69 3.33 3.61
CA PRO A 151 -18.59 2.80 2.59
C PRO A 151 -18.63 3.78 1.42
N LEU A 152 -18.16 3.34 0.24
CA LEU A 152 -18.30 4.12 -0.98
C LEU A 152 -19.77 4.18 -1.40
N GLU A 153 -20.35 5.36 -1.46
CA GLU A 153 -21.68 5.60 -2.00
C GLU A 153 -21.57 5.84 -3.51
N ARG A 154 -21.61 4.76 -4.28
CA ARG A 154 -21.48 4.86 -5.75
C ARG A 154 -22.75 5.45 -6.36
N GLU A 155 -22.57 6.48 -7.17
CA GLU A 155 -23.60 7.18 -7.89
C GLU A 155 -23.12 7.54 -9.33
N SER A 156 -24.01 8.11 -10.12
CA SER A 156 -23.69 8.61 -11.46
C SER A 156 -22.96 9.95 -11.35
N VAL A 157 -21.63 9.95 -11.57
CA VAL A 157 -20.77 11.12 -11.38
C VAL A 157 -20.33 11.70 -12.73
N ASN A 158 -20.53 13.00 -12.90
CA ASN A 158 -20.01 13.75 -14.04
C ASN A 158 -18.59 14.24 -13.74
N LEU A 159 -17.57 13.55 -14.30
CA LEU A 159 -16.17 13.88 -14.07
C LEU A 159 -15.78 15.27 -14.61
N TYR A 160 -16.39 15.72 -15.72
CA TYR A 160 -16.15 17.05 -16.28
C TYR A 160 -16.57 18.14 -15.28
N ALA A 161 -17.78 18.05 -14.74
CA ALA A 161 -18.26 19.02 -13.76
C ALA A 161 -17.41 19.04 -12.48
N SER A 162 -17.04 17.85 -11.97
CA SER A 162 -16.20 17.73 -10.78
C SER A 162 -14.81 18.31 -10.99
N LEU A 163 -14.16 18.01 -12.12
CA LEU A 163 -12.80 18.47 -12.40
C LEU A 163 -12.76 19.96 -12.75
N SER A 164 -13.67 20.45 -13.61
CA SER A 164 -13.71 21.87 -13.97
C SER A 164 -14.01 22.76 -12.77
N GLY A 165 -14.92 22.34 -11.87
CA GLY A 165 -15.20 23.07 -10.63
C GLY A 165 -13.98 23.15 -9.71
N LEU A 166 -13.22 22.07 -9.57
CA LEU A 166 -11.98 22.07 -8.77
C LEU A 166 -10.88 22.93 -9.40
N LEU A 167 -10.66 22.82 -10.72
CA LEU A 167 -9.67 23.64 -11.41
C LEU A 167 -9.97 25.15 -11.29
N ALA A 168 -11.24 25.52 -11.35
CA ALA A 168 -11.68 26.90 -11.10
C ALA A 168 -11.39 27.36 -9.67
N ALA A 169 -11.60 26.49 -8.67
CA ALA A 169 -11.32 26.78 -7.27
C ALA A 169 -9.82 26.97 -6.99
N PHE A 170 -8.93 26.22 -7.68
CA PHE A 170 -7.48 26.31 -7.53
C PHE A 170 -6.81 27.28 -8.51
N TYR A 171 -7.57 28.01 -9.31
CA TYR A 171 -7.02 28.90 -10.36
C TYR A 171 -6.03 29.94 -9.81
N ASN A 172 -6.36 30.58 -8.70
CA ASN A 172 -5.48 31.57 -8.08
C ASN A 172 -4.20 30.94 -7.54
N ASP A 173 -4.29 29.72 -6.93
CA ASP A 173 -3.12 29.02 -6.41
C ASP A 173 -2.10 28.72 -7.52
N PHE A 174 -2.57 28.31 -8.70
CA PHE A 174 -1.70 28.08 -9.86
C PHE A 174 -1.10 29.39 -10.39
N THR A 175 -1.92 30.44 -10.50
CA THR A 175 -1.48 31.75 -11.00
C THR A 175 -0.43 32.36 -10.08
N ASP A 176 -0.65 32.35 -8.77
CA ASP A 176 0.25 32.91 -7.77
C ASP A 176 1.60 32.16 -7.72
N ARG A 177 1.61 30.87 -8.07
CA ARG A 177 2.83 30.06 -8.17
C ARG A 177 3.47 30.07 -9.56
N GLY A 178 2.88 30.76 -10.52
CA GLY A 178 3.41 30.96 -11.88
C GLY A 178 3.35 29.71 -12.76
N PHE A 179 2.35 28.85 -12.57
CA PHE A 179 2.13 27.70 -13.44
C PHE A 179 1.54 28.11 -14.79
N ASP A 180 2.11 27.55 -15.87
CA ASP A 180 1.52 27.58 -17.22
C ASP A 180 0.59 26.39 -17.38
N MET A 181 -0.72 26.64 -17.29
CA MET A 181 -1.75 25.62 -17.26
C MET A 181 -2.29 25.31 -18.65
N THR A 182 -2.23 24.05 -19.06
CA THR A 182 -2.94 23.52 -20.23
C THR A 182 -4.09 22.64 -19.75
N VAL A 183 -5.33 23.05 -20.05
CA VAL A 183 -6.54 22.34 -19.62
C VAL A 183 -7.33 21.91 -20.85
N GLU A 184 -7.42 20.59 -21.07
CA GLU A 184 -8.13 19.96 -22.19
C GLU A 184 -9.20 19.01 -21.64
N LEU A 185 -10.41 19.50 -21.45
CA LEU A 185 -11.52 18.70 -20.92
C LEU A 185 -12.55 18.48 -22.04
N GLU A 186 -12.75 17.22 -22.40
CA GLU A 186 -13.79 16.83 -23.35
C GLU A 186 -15.18 17.01 -22.71
N GLU A 187 -16.03 17.79 -23.37
CA GLU A 187 -17.41 18.00 -22.95
C GLU A 187 -18.29 16.80 -23.34
N ASN A 188 -19.43 16.66 -22.67
CA ASN A 188 -20.42 15.60 -22.96
C ASN A 188 -19.93 14.17 -22.76
N LEU A 189 -18.95 13.95 -21.89
CA LEU A 189 -18.56 12.61 -21.47
C LEU A 189 -19.71 11.92 -20.71
N PRO A 190 -19.91 10.60 -20.93
CA PRO A 190 -20.87 9.86 -20.12
C PRO A 190 -20.44 9.88 -18.65
N PRO A 191 -21.39 9.88 -17.70
CA PRO A 191 -21.08 9.78 -16.29
C PRO A 191 -20.49 8.41 -15.96
N VAL A 192 -19.64 8.36 -14.92
CA VAL A 192 -19.06 7.13 -14.39
C VAL A 192 -19.79 6.71 -13.11
N TRP A 193 -19.75 5.41 -12.79
CA TRP A 193 -20.34 4.88 -11.56
C TRP A 193 -19.30 4.89 -10.44
N ALA A 194 -19.26 5.97 -9.67
CA ALA A 194 -18.23 6.25 -8.68
C ALA A 194 -18.79 6.93 -7.42
N ASP A 195 -17.97 7.06 -6.37
CA ASP A 195 -18.28 7.88 -5.21
C ASP A 195 -17.87 9.32 -5.48
N SER A 196 -18.81 10.26 -5.43
CA SER A 196 -18.54 11.67 -5.77
C SER A 196 -17.53 12.33 -4.83
N GLY A 197 -17.59 12.00 -3.54
CA GLY A 197 -16.62 12.46 -2.55
C GLY A 197 -15.22 11.90 -2.80
N GLY A 198 -15.13 10.62 -3.16
CA GLY A 198 -13.90 9.94 -3.55
C GLY A 198 -13.28 10.54 -4.80
N VAL A 199 -14.08 10.84 -5.83
CA VAL A 199 -13.64 11.52 -7.06
C VAL A 199 -13.05 12.90 -6.76
N LEU A 200 -13.77 13.73 -6.00
CA LEU A 200 -13.30 15.06 -5.60
C LEU A 200 -11.98 14.96 -4.81
N ARG A 201 -11.87 13.96 -3.95
CA ARG A 201 -10.69 13.73 -3.13
C ARG A 201 -9.49 13.27 -3.97
N ILE A 202 -9.69 12.39 -4.95
CA ILE A 202 -8.65 12.01 -5.92
C ILE A 202 -8.14 13.25 -6.64
N PHE A 203 -9.01 14.01 -7.27
CA PHE A 203 -8.61 15.19 -8.04
C PHE A 203 -7.94 16.25 -7.17
N THR A 204 -8.45 16.51 -5.98
CA THR A 204 -7.83 17.44 -5.02
C THR A 204 -6.41 17.03 -4.64
N ASN A 205 -6.17 15.73 -4.37
CA ASN A 205 -4.83 15.24 -4.05
C ASN A 205 -3.88 15.36 -5.23
N LEU A 206 -4.34 15.08 -6.46
CA LEU A 206 -3.51 15.21 -7.66
C LEU A 206 -3.17 16.68 -7.97
N ILE A 207 -4.15 17.59 -7.83
CA ILE A 207 -3.94 19.04 -8.00
C ILE A 207 -2.94 19.56 -6.96
N ARG A 208 -3.12 19.20 -5.68
CA ARG A 208 -2.20 19.61 -4.62
C ARG A 208 -0.80 19.03 -4.83
N ASN A 209 -0.71 17.76 -5.24
CA ASN A 209 0.58 17.16 -5.55
C ASN A 209 1.32 17.93 -6.65
N ALA A 210 0.63 18.34 -7.72
CA ALA A 210 1.22 19.16 -8.76
C ALA A 210 1.61 20.55 -8.27
N LEU A 211 0.80 21.20 -7.43
CA LEU A 211 1.12 22.49 -6.82
C LEU A 211 2.34 22.42 -5.90
N ASP A 212 2.51 21.34 -5.15
CA ASP A 212 3.54 21.24 -4.13
C ASP A 212 4.89 20.74 -4.68
N HIS A 213 4.87 19.93 -5.75
CA HIS A 213 6.06 19.28 -6.33
C HIS A 213 6.32 19.65 -7.80
N GLY A 214 5.31 20.19 -8.48
CA GLY A 214 5.44 20.60 -9.88
C GLY A 214 6.08 21.97 -10.03
N ARG A 215 6.60 22.20 -11.24
CA ARG A 215 7.14 23.50 -11.67
C ARG A 215 6.73 23.79 -13.10
N GLY A 216 6.69 25.06 -13.45
CA GLY A 216 6.51 25.53 -14.82
C GLY A 216 5.18 25.10 -15.43
N LYS A 217 5.18 24.01 -16.20
CA LYS A 217 3.99 23.58 -16.93
C LYS A 217 3.20 22.49 -16.19
N MET A 218 1.88 22.65 -16.23
CA MET A 218 0.94 21.61 -15.81
C MET A 218 -0.12 21.39 -16.89
N THR A 219 -0.36 20.12 -17.21
CA THR A 219 -1.38 19.71 -18.16
C THR A 219 -2.42 18.85 -17.46
N VAL A 220 -3.69 19.20 -17.61
CA VAL A 220 -4.83 18.41 -17.14
C VAL A 220 -5.70 18.06 -18.33
N ARG A 221 -5.92 16.75 -18.54
CA ARG A 221 -6.76 16.27 -19.65
C ARG A 221 -7.84 15.34 -19.13
N LEU A 222 -9.02 15.44 -19.71
CA LEU A 222 -10.13 14.54 -19.49
C LEU A 222 -10.74 14.17 -20.83
N TYR A 223 -10.72 12.90 -21.20
CA TYR A 223 -11.16 12.44 -22.51
C TYR A 223 -11.66 11.00 -22.47
N ARG A 224 -12.39 10.60 -23.52
CA ARG A 224 -12.84 9.21 -23.68
C ARG A 224 -11.82 8.39 -24.47
N GLU A 225 -11.53 7.19 -23.96
CA GLU A 225 -10.70 6.21 -24.64
C GLU A 225 -11.43 4.84 -24.66
N GLY A 226 -12.04 4.51 -25.78
CA GLY A 226 -12.82 3.27 -25.91
C GLY A 226 -14.01 3.21 -24.94
N ASN A 227 -13.99 2.26 -24.01
CA ASN A 227 -15.03 2.08 -23.00
C ASN A 227 -14.64 2.63 -21.62
N GLN A 228 -13.74 3.60 -21.59
CA GLN A 228 -13.26 4.21 -20.35
C GLN A 228 -13.15 5.73 -20.52
N ILE A 229 -13.27 6.46 -19.42
CA ILE A 229 -12.86 7.87 -19.35
C ILE A 229 -11.48 7.93 -18.75
N VAL A 230 -10.63 8.78 -19.29
CA VAL A 230 -9.27 8.98 -18.82
C VAL A 230 -9.12 10.38 -18.26
N SER A 231 -8.66 10.49 -17.02
CA SER A 231 -8.14 11.73 -16.46
C SER A 231 -6.63 11.66 -16.36
N LEU A 232 -5.94 12.64 -16.93
CA LEU A 232 -4.48 12.76 -16.96
C LEU A 232 -4.07 14.06 -16.26
N PHE A 233 -3.13 13.94 -15.33
CA PHE A 233 -2.48 15.08 -14.66
C PHE A 233 -0.98 14.97 -14.91
N ALA A 234 -0.41 15.93 -15.56
CA ALA A 234 1.03 15.95 -15.87
C ALA A 234 1.65 17.29 -15.50
N ASN A 235 2.79 17.25 -14.82
CA ASN A 235 3.56 18.44 -14.45
C ASN A 235 5.05 18.20 -14.59
N GLU A 236 5.81 19.27 -14.88
CA GLU A 236 7.26 19.22 -14.82
C GLU A 236 7.74 19.10 -13.37
N THR A 237 8.76 18.28 -13.13
CA THR A 237 9.38 18.08 -11.81
C THR A 237 10.87 17.75 -11.93
N ASP A 238 11.66 18.25 -10.99
CA ASP A 238 13.08 17.90 -10.83
C ASP A 238 13.32 16.99 -9.60
N GLU A 239 12.27 16.67 -8.87
CA GLU A 239 12.36 16.01 -7.56
C GLU A 239 12.28 14.49 -7.66
N LEU A 240 11.78 13.95 -8.79
CA LEU A 240 11.53 12.53 -8.99
C LEU A 240 12.56 11.90 -9.92
N ASP A 241 13.05 10.73 -9.51
CA ASP A 241 13.87 9.85 -10.34
C ASP A 241 13.04 8.64 -10.82
N SER A 242 13.50 7.99 -11.90
CA SER A 242 12.81 6.79 -12.45
C SER A 242 12.77 5.64 -11.45
N GLU A 243 13.71 5.58 -10.50
CA GLU A 243 13.76 4.60 -9.42
C GLU A 243 12.64 4.82 -8.37
N ASP A 244 12.10 6.03 -8.28
CA ASP A 244 11.05 6.39 -7.35
C ASP A 244 9.66 5.92 -7.81
N LEU A 245 9.44 5.76 -9.14
CA LEU A 245 8.13 5.46 -9.72
C LEU A 245 7.40 4.25 -9.11
N PRO A 246 8.04 3.12 -8.79
CA PRO A 246 7.38 2.00 -8.15
C PRO A 246 6.83 2.33 -6.76
N HIS A 247 7.39 3.37 -6.10
CA HIS A 247 7.16 3.72 -4.70
C HIS A 247 6.30 4.96 -4.49
N ILE A 248 6.00 5.74 -5.54
CA ILE A 248 5.27 7.01 -5.41
C ILE A 248 3.87 6.88 -4.78
N PHE A 249 3.27 5.71 -4.88
CA PHE A 249 1.98 5.39 -4.26
C PHE A 249 2.10 4.74 -2.88
N ASP A 250 3.33 4.48 -2.41
CA ASP A 250 3.57 3.95 -1.07
C ASP A 250 3.27 5.04 -0.03
N ARG A 251 2.80 4.61 1.13
CA ARG A 251 2.49 5.53 2.23
C ARG A 251 3.75 6.19 2.74
N PHE A 252 3.66 7.49 3.01
CA PHE A 252 4.78 8.29 3.52
C PHE A 252 5.98 8.38 2.56
N PHE A 253 5.80 7.97 1.32
CA PHE A 253 6.82 8.19 0.30
C PHE A 253 6.91 9.68 -0.03
N THR A 254 8.12 10.21 0.01
CA THR A 254 8.46 11.57 -0.41
C THR A 254 9.83 11.51 -1.08
N SER A 255 9.95 12.08 -2.27
CA SER A 255 11.22 12.26 -2.98
C SER A 255 12.08 13.38 -2.38
N ASP A 256 11.49 14.25 -1.55
CA ASP A 256 12.16 15.37 -0.89
C ASP A 256 13.21 14.86 0.11
N LYS A 257 14.47 14.84 -0.36
CA LYS A 257 15.65 14.48 0.43
C LYS A 257 15.88 15.42 1.64
N MET A 258 15.24 16.58 1.66
CA MET A 258 15.31 17.57 2.74
C MET A 258 14.01 17.72 3.52
N ARG A 259 13.08 16.76 3.52
CA ARG A 259 11.81 16.75 4.28
C ARG A 259 11.43 18.13 4.84
N THR A 260 10.97 19.04 3.97
CA THR A 260 10.57 20.40 4.39
C THR A 260 9.34 20.41 5.31
N GLY A 261 8.78 19.23 5.56
CA GLY A 261 7.63 19.02 6.45
C GLY A 261 6.30 19.57 5.92
N ARG A 262 6.26 19.95 4.65
CA ARG A 262 5.01 20.43 4.01
C ARG A 262 4.16 19.27 3.51
N ASN A 263 4.79 18.17 3.05
CA ASN A 263 4.11 17.06 2.39
C ASN A 263 4.15 15.79 3.24
N THR A 264 3.01 15.18 3.39
CA THR A 264 2.81 14.01 4.28
C THR A 264 3.11 12.68 3.61
N GLY A 265 3.30 12.63 2.27
CA GLY A 265 3.43 11.39 1.51
C GLY A 265 2.19 10.50 1.53
N LEU A 266 1.03 11.03 1.95
CA LEU A 266 -0.23 10.27 2.02
C LEU A 266 -1.16 10.54 0.84
N GLY A 267 -0.99 11.65 0.13
CA GLY A 267 -1.90 12.07 -0.94
C GLY A 267 -2.04 11.05 -2.06
N LEU A 268 -0.93 10.56 -2.60
CA LEU A 268 -0.94 9.56 -3.68
C LEU A 268 -1.36 8.16 -3.20
N ALA A 269 -1.07 7.80 -1.95
CA ALA A 269 -1.57 6.56 -1.34
C ALA A 269 -3.10 6.59 -1.22
N ILE A 270 -3.70 7.72 -0.83
CA ILE A 270 -5.16 7.93 -0.82
C ILE A 270 -5.74 7.81 -2.23
N VAL A 271 -5.09 8.44 -3.24
CA VAL A 271 -5.50 8.33 -4.65
C VAL A 271 -5.54 6.88 -5.09
N LYS A 272 -4.48 6.10 -4.81
CA LYS A 272 -4.40 4.69 -5.16
C LYS A 272 -5.52 3.88 -4.50
N THR A 273 -5.70 4.01 -3.19
CA THR A 273 -6.72 3.26 -2.45
C THR A 273 -8.13 3.56 -2.95
N LEU A 274 -8.47 4.83 -3.18
CA LEU A 274 -9.77 5.23 -3.72
C LEU A 274 -9.97 4.74 -5.16
N ALA A 275 -8.96 4.85 -6.02
CA ALA A 275 -9.02 4.38 -7.40
C ALA A 275 -9.25 2.86 -7.46
N GLU A 276 -8.50 2.07 -6.66
CA GLU A 276 -8.67 0.62 -6.56
C GLU A 276 -10.07 0.24 -6.05
N GLN A 277 -10.57 0.90 -5.02
CA GLN A 277 -11.91 0.65 -4.49
C GLN A 277 -13.02 1.01 -5.48
N MET A 278 -12.80 1.95 -6.39
CA MET A 278 -13.72 2.32 -7.46
C MET A 278 -13.49 1.52 -8.77
N ASN A 279 -12.60 0.51 -8.74
CA ASN A 279 -12.23 -0.31 -9.90
C ASN A 279 -11.58 0.48 -11.05
N CYS A 280 -10.92 1.59 -10.73
CA CYS A 280 -10.16 2.38 -11.68
C CYS A 280 -8.74 1.82 -11.84
N THR A 281 -8.17 1.96 -13.04
CA THR A 281 -6.76 1.67 -13.28
C THR A 281 -5.96 2.95 -13.11
N LEU A 282 -4.91 2.90 -12.26
CA LEU A 282 -4.01 4.01 -11.97
C LEU A 282 -2.62 3.70 -12.50
N THR A 283 -2.04 4.61 -13.27
CA THR A 283 -0.66 4.49 -13.77
C THR A 283 0.08 5.81 -13.61
N ALA A 284 1.39 5.71 -13.42
CA ALA A 284 2.27 6.87 -13.40
C ALA A 284 3.46 6.68 -14.33
N GLN A 285 3.93 7.76 -14.92
CA GLN A 285 5.05 7.79 -15.86
C GLN A 285 5.90 9.03 -15.57
N LEU A 286 7.21 8.89 -15.81
CA LEU A 286 8.16 9.98 -15.75
C LEU A 286 9.01 9.94 -17.03
N GLU A 287 8.85 10.92 -17.89
CA GLU A 287 9.58 11.02 -19.14
C GLU A 287 10.15 12.43 -19.30
N ALA A 288 11.47 12.54 -19.47
CA ALA A 288 12.17 13.81 -19.69
C ALA A 288 11.79 14.92 -18.66
N GLY A 289 11.62 14.57 -17.39
CA GLY A 289 11.25 15.52 -16.33
C GLY A 289 9.75 15.85 -16.27
N LEU A 290 8.93 15.24 -17.12
CA LEU A 290 7.48 15.35 -17.08
C LEU A 290 6.91 14.16 -16.30
N PHE A 291 6.35 14.40 -15.13
CA PHE A 291 5.65 13.42 -14.31
C PHE A 291 4.17 13.42 -14.65
N ALA A 292 3.61 12.26 -14.97
CA ALA A 292 2.22 12.12 -15.38
C ALA A 292 1.53 10.99 -14.59
N ILE A 293 0.35 11.30 -14.06
CA ILE A 293 -0.57 10.33 -13.44
C ILE A 293 -1.81 10.22 -14.30
N ARG A 294 -2.14 8.98 -14.66
CA ARG A 294 -3.29 8.64 -15.48
C ARG A 294 -4.23 7.74 -14.70
N ILE A 295 -5.52 8.11 -14.69
CA ILE A 295 -6.60 7.29 -14.09
C ILE A 295 -7.59 6.94 -15.20
N GLN A 296 -7.91 5.65 -15.29
CA GLN A 296 -8.89 5.11 -16.21
C GLN A 296 -10.14 4.71 -15.42
N TRP A 297 -11.24 5.39 -15.72
CA TRP A 297 -12.55 5.20 -15.07
C TRP A 297 -13.39 4.29 -15.94
N PRO A 298 -13.85 3.13 -15.45
CA PRO A 298 -14.75 2.26 -16.21
C PRO A 298 -16.14 2.93 -16.40
N LEU A 299 -16.74 2.72 -17.57
CA LEU A 299 -18.10 3.17 -17.90
C LEU A 299 -19.15 2.13 -17.50
#